data_835b5153df9b2e35dccaa89e6b10c61e
#
_entry.id   835b5153df9b2e35dccaa89e6b10c61e
#
_cell.length_a   1.000
_cell.length_b   1.000
_cell.length_c   1.000
_cell.angle_alpha   90.00
_cell.angle_beta   90.00
_cell.angle_gamma   90.00
#
_symmetry.space_group_name_H-M   'P 1'
#
loop_
_entity.id
_entity.type
_entity.pdbx_description
1 polymer ?
#
loop_
_entity_poly.entity_id
_entity_poly.type
_entity_poly.pdbx_seq_one_letter_code
_entity_poly.pdbx_strand_id
1 'polypeptide(L)'
;GAVSALLTEFGVVAMLNHLLSPLMKPIYGLPGAAALGIVTTYLSDNPAILSLAEDHGFRKYFKKYQLYGLTNLGTAFGMGLIVSTFMLGLGNIQGGSVVSAILIGNLGAIIGSVVSTRLMLMQTKKIFGTEEYVEDSAFDPSEQSSGGVRKKQSLGMRILTAALDGGKSGVDIGLSIIPGVLVICTIVMMLTKGAPEGGVYTGAAYEGISLLPRAANAIKFILQPLFGFSSTD
;
A
#
# COMPACT_ATOMS: atom_id res chain seq x y z
N GLY A 1 -7.81 -2.67 -9.08
CA GLY A 1 -8.61 -3.74 -9.68
C GLY A 1 -8.37 -3.87 -11.18
N ALA A 2 -9.10 -3.13 -12.04
CA ALA A 2 -9.09 -3.33 -13.51
C ALA A 2 -7.69 -3.25 -14.14
N VAL A 3 -6.88 -2.26 -13.80
CA VAL A 3 -5.51 -2.10 -14.33
C VAL A 3 -4.64 -3.29 -13.92
N SER A 4 -4.72 -3.74 -12.69
CA SER A 4 -3.95 -4.90 -12.19
C SER A 4 -4.34 -6.18 -12.95
N ALA A 5 -5.62 -6.42 -13.14
CA ALA A 5 -6.13 -7.57 -13.90
C ALA A 5 -5.68 -7.55 -15.37
N LEU A 6 -5.68 -6.37 -16.00
CA LEU A 6 -5.15 -6.20 -17.36
C LEU A 6 -3.64 -6.48 -17.43
N LEU A 7 -2.85 -5.95 -16.50
CA LEU A 7 -1.41 -6.21 -16.46
C LEU A 7 -1.09 -7.69 -16.27
N THR A 8 -1.89 -8.39 -15.47
CA THR A 8 -1.79 -9.84 -15.28
C THR A 8 -2.13 -10.59 -16.58
N GLU A 9 -3.22 -10.22 -17.25
CA GLU A 9 -3.67 -10.85 -18.48
C GLU A 9 -2.65 -10.70 -19.62
N PHE A 10 -1.99 -9.54 -19.72
CA PHE A 10 -0.92 -9.30 -20.71
C PHE A 10 0.45 -9.87 -20.32
N GLY A 11 0.55 -10.59 -19.22
CA GLY A 11 1.81 -11.22 -18.78
C GLY A 11 2.86 -10.24 -18.24
N VAL A 12 2.48 -8.98 -17.97
CA VAL A 12 3.39 -7.97 -17.40
C VAL A 12 3.92 -8.40 -16.05
N VAL A 13 3.07 -9.06 -15.23
CA VAL A 13 3.48 -9.61 -13.93
C VAL A 13 4.59 -10.66 -14.09
N ALA A 14 4.46 -11.57 -15.07
CA ALA A 14 5.46 -12.59 -15.34
C ALA A 14 6.78 -11.97 -15.82
N MET A 15 6.70 -10.99 -16.71
CA MET A 15 7.86 -10.24 -17.19
C MET A 15 8.59 -9.52 -16.05
N LEU A 16 7.88 -8.77 -15.23
CA LEU A 16 8.44 -8.06 -14.08
C LEU A 16 9.02 -9.03 -13.06
N ASN A 17 8.34 -10.16 -12.81
CA ASN A 17 8.86 -11.16 -11.90
C ASN A 17 10.20 -11.72 -12.39
N HIS A 18 10.34 -12.03 -13.68
CA HIS A 18 11.60 -12.52 -14.23
C HIS A 18 12.70 -11.47 -14.18
N LEU A 19 12.41 -10.26 -14.67
CA LEU A 19 13.38 -9.17 -14.78
C LEU A 19 13.86 -8.63 -13.44
N LEU A 20 12.95 -8.46 -12.47
CA LEU A 20 13.24 -7.79 -11.19
C LEU A 20 13.51 -8.76 -10.02
N SER A 21 13.34 -10.07 -10.22
CA SER A 21 13.69 -11.06 -9.18
C SER A 21 15.13 -10.95 -8.66
N PRO A 22 16.16 -10.73 -9.51
CA PRO A 22 17.54 -10.59 -9.04
C PRO A 22 17.73 -9.38 -8.10
N LEU A 23 16.91 -8.35 -8.25
CA LEU A 23 16.93 -7.14 -7.42
C LEU A 23 16.05 -7.28 -6.17
N MET A 24 14.82 -7.76 -6.34
CA MET A 24 13.82 -7.83 -5.27
C MET A 24 14.15 -8.87 -4.21
N LYS A 25 14.69 -10.03 -4.61
CA LYS A 25 15.04 -11.10 -3.67
C LYS A 25 16.11 -10.69 -2.66
N PRO A 26 17.27 -10.14 -3.04
CA PRO A 26 18.31 -9.76 -2.07
C PRO A 26 17.90 -8.54 -1.25
N ILE A 27 17.18 -7.56 -1.81
CA ILE A 27 16.82 -6.33 -1.11
C ILE A 27 15.64 -6.57 -0.17
N TYR A 28 14.52 -7.07 -0.68
CA TYR A 28 13.27 -7.21 0.07
C TYR A 28 13.01 -8.64 0.60
N GLY A 29 13.60 -9.66 -0.02
CA GLY A 29 13.25 -11.06 0.25
C GLY A 29 11.93 -11.48 -0.40
N LEU A 30 11.48 -10.73 -1.39
CA LEU A 30 10.23 -10.93 -2.13
C LEU A 30 10.50 -11.34 -3.58
N PRO A 31 9.55 -12.00 -4.26
CA PRO A 31 9.66 -12.25 -5.70
C PRO A 31 9.63 -10.94 -6.50
N GLY A 32 10.13 -10.97 -7.74
CA GLY A 32 10.16 -9.81 -8.61
C GLY A 32 8.78 -9.22 -8.92
N ALA A 33 7.73 -10.03 -8.87
CA ALA A 33 6.34 -9.59 -9.00
C ALA A 33 5.96 -8.49 -7.98
N ALA A 34 6.59 -8.46 -6.80
CA ALA A 34 6.35 -7.42 -5.79
C ALA A 34 6.68 -6.00 -6.28
N ALA A 35 7.54 -5.86 -7.29
CA ALA A 35 7.82 -4.57 -7.92
C ALA A 35 6.58 -3.95 -8.56
N LEU A 36 5.65 -4.76 -9.09
CA LEU A 36 4.36 -4.25 -9.58
C LEU A 36 3.56 -3.64 -8.44
N GLY A 37 3.61 -4.25 -7.24
CA GLY A 37 2.99 -3.69 -6.04
C GLY A 37 3.55 -2.31 -5.69
N ILE A 38 4.87 -2.13 -5.73
CA ILE A 38 5.52 -0.83 -5.50
C ILE A 38 5.05 0.20 -6.53
N VAL A 39 5.09 -0.14 -7.82
CA VAL A 39 4.70 0.79 -8.89
C VAL A 39 3.24 1.19 -8.78
N THR A 40 2.35 0.22 -8.58
CA THR A 40 0.91 0.50 -8.51
C THR A 40 0.54 1.34 -7.29
N THR A 41 1.13 1.09 -6.13
CA THR A 41 0.89 1.89 -4.92
C THR A 41 1.51 3.27 -5.01
N TYR A 42 2.69 3.40 -5.62
CA TYR A 42 3.34 4.70 -5.84
C TYR A 42 2.52 5.61 -6.75
N LEU A 43 1.88 5.04 -7.78
CA LEU A 43 1.02 5.75 -8.72
C LEU A 43 -0.39 5.99 -8.20
N SER A 44 -0.85 5.25 -7.19
CA SER A 44 -2.21 5.35 -6.67
C SER A 44 -2.22 5.45 -5.15
N ASP A 45 -2.60 4.39 -4.43
CA ASP A 45 -2.74 4.39 -2.97
C ASP A 45 -2.57 2.96 -2.41
N ASN A 46 -2.46 2.85 -1.07
CA ASN A 46 -2.31 1.60 -0.33
C ASN A 46 -3.30 0.50 -0.72
N PRO A 47 -4.61 0.75 -0.89
CA PRO A 47 -5.56 -0.27 -1.31
C PRO A 47 -5.21 -0.99 -2.62
N ALA A 48 -4.39 -0.39 -3.48
CA ALA A 48 -3.95 -1.03 -4.72
C ALA A 48 -3.18 -2.33 -4.48
N ILE A 49 -2.42 -2.42 -3.38
CA ILE A 49 -1.68 -3.64 -3.03
C ILE A 49 -2.62 -4.78 -2.62
N LEU A 50 -3.74 -4.45 -1.97
CA LEU A 50 -4.75 -5.42 -1.57
C LEU A 50 -5.44 -6.00 -2.82
N SER A 51 -5.81 -5.13 -3.77
CA SER A 51 -6.38 -5.56 -5.05
C SER A 51 -5.42 -6.47 -5.84
N LEU A 52 -4.11 -6.20 -5.80
CA LEU A 52 -3.11 -7.08 -6.40
C LEU A 52 -3.00 -8.42 -5.65
N ALA A 53 -3.03 -8.39 -4.32
CA ALA A 53 -2.93 -9.60 -3.50
C ALA A 53 -4.14 -10.54 -3.67
N GLU A 54 -5.28 -10.04 -4.14
CA GLU A 54 -6.45 -10.85 -4.50
C GLU A 54 -6.36 -11.44 -5.92
N ASP A 55 -5.53 -10.87 -6.79
CA ASP A 55 -5.36 -11.37 -8.16
C ASP A 55 -4.56 -12.68 -8.16
N HIS A 56 -5.19 -13.76 -8.64
CA HIS A 56 -4.57 -15.10 -8.70
C HIS A 56 -3.28 -15.12 -9.54
N GLY A 57 -3.25 -14.38 -10.64
CA GLY A 57 -2.09 -14.30 -11.52
C GLY A 57 -0.89 -13.60 -10.90
N PHE A 58 -1.14 -12.73 -9.91
CA PHE A 58 -0.10 -12.05 -9.14
C PHE A 58 0.34 -12.87 -7.92
N ARG A 59 -0.60 -13.32 -7.09
CA ARG A 59 -0.27 -13.97 -5.81
C ARG A 59 0.41 -15.33 -5.94
N LYS A 60 0.26 -16.04 -7.08
CA LYS A 60 0.94 -17.32 -7.35
C LYS A 60 2.47 -17.25 -7.29
N TYR A 61 3.07 -16.05 -7.42
CA TYR A 61 4.51 -15.86 -7.29
C TYR A 61 4.98 -15.79 -5.84
N PHE A 62 4.07 -15.71 -4.88
CA PHE A 62 4.38 -15.49 -3.46
C PHE A 62 4.20 -16.75 -2.64
N LYS A 63 5.12 -16.95 -1.70
CA LYS A 63 4.91 -17.88 -0.60
C LYS A 63 4.00 -17.23 0.45
N LYS A 64 3.27 -18.02 1.24
CA LYS A 64 2.34 -17.51 2.26
C LYS A 64 2.97 -16.45 3.15
N TYR A 65 4.18 -16.71 3.68
CA TYR A 65 4.87 -15.73 4.54
C TYR A 65 5.24 -14.43 3.82
N GLN A 66 5.39 -14.43 2.50
CA GLN A 66 5.79 -13.25 1.72
C GLN A 66 4.62 -12.31 1.42
N LEU A 67 3.41 -12.85 1.32
CA LEU A 67 2.23 -12.07 0.94
C LEU A 67 1.98 -10.92 1.92
N TYR A 68 2.16 -11.17 3.22
CA TYR A 68 1.98 -10.16 4.26
C TYR A 68 2.98 -9.00 4.16
N GLY A 69 4.19 -9.26 3.64
CA GLY A 69 5.20 -8.24 3.41
C GLY A 69 4.77 -7.17 2.38
N LEU A 70 3.79 -7.47 1.54
CA LEU A 70 3.26 -6.52 0.56
C LEU A 70 2.58 -5.31 1.22
N THR A 71 1.97 -5.48 2.38
CA THR A 71 1.32 -4.37 3.10
C THR A 71 2.31 -3.28 3.49
N ASN A 72 3.56 -3.66 3.83
CA ASN A 72 4.63 -2.71 4.15
C ASN A 72 5.08 -1.92 2.92
N LEU A 73 5.12 -2.57 1.73
CA LEU A 73 5.37 -1.88 0.48
C LEU A 73 4.24 -0.90 0.15
N GLY A 74 2.98 -1.33 0.32
CA GLY A 74 1.82 -0.47 0.15
C GLY A 74 1.89 0.78 1.03
N THR A 75 2.19 0.61 2.31
CA THR A 75 2.30 1.71 3.26
C THR A 75 3.46 2.66 2.94
N ALA A 76 4.62 2.13 2.54
CA ALA A 76 5.80 2.95 2.28
C ALA A 76 5.70 3.74 0.97
N PHE A 77 5.04 3.21 -0.04
CA PHE A 77 4.97 3.81 -1.38
C PHE A 77 3.60 4.37 -1.74
N GLY A 78 2.58 4.18 -0.89
CA GLY A 78 1.23 4.68 -1.15
C GLY A 78 1.20 6.18 -1.38
N MET A 79 0.54 6.60 -2.46
CA MET A 79 0.41 7.99 -2.89
C MET A 79 1.75 8.71 -3.19
N GLY A 80 2.86 7.98 -3.35
CA GLY A 80 4.20 8.57 -3.48
C GLY A 80 4.30 9.60 -4.61
N LEU A 81 3.73 9.29 -5.79
CA LEU A 81 3.68 10.23 -6.91
C LEU A 81 2.81 11.43 -6.61
N ILE A 82 1.63 11.22 -6.00
CA ILE A 82 0.67 12.29 -5.70
C ILE A 82 1.29 13.27 -4.71
N VAL A 83 1.88 12.76 -3.62
CA VAL A 83 2.56 13.58 -2.62
C VAL A 83 3.75 14.32 -3.23
N SER A 84 4.57 13.65 -4.05
CA SER A 84 5.73 14.25 -4.69
C SER A 84 5.32 15.39 -5.64
N THR A 85 4.27 15.19 -6.45
CA THR A 85 3.77 16.23 -7.37
C THR A 85 3.09 17.38 -6.64
N PHE A 86 2.36 17.10 -5.56
CA PHE A 86 1.79 18.12 -4.69
C PHE A 86 2.89 19.01 -4.08
N MET A 87 3.93 18.40 -3.53
CA MET A 87 5.08 19.13 -2.98
C MET A 87 5.77 20.01 -4.02
N LEU A 88 5.95 19.53 -5.25
CA LEU A 88 6.48 20.34 -6.35
C LEU A 88 5.61 21.57 -6.63
N GLY A 89 4.28 21.43 -6.53
CA GLY A 89 3.33 22.51 -6.73
C GLY A 89 3.40 23.61 -5.66
N LEU A 90 3.85 23.30 -4.45
CA LEU A 90 4.02 24.28 -3.37
C LEU A 90 5.22 25.21 -3.60
N GLY A 91 6.16 24.84 -4.45
CA GLY A 91 7.38 25.61 -4.69
C GLY A 91 8.35 25.61 -3.50
N ASN A 92 9.41 26.39 -3.62
CA ASN A 92 10.42 26.48 -2.55
C ASN A 92 9.86 27.24 -1.33
N ILE A 93 9.91 26.61 -0.17
CA ILE A 93 9.47 27.18 1.08
C ILE A 93 10.71 27.55 1.91
N GLN A 94 10.83 28.83 2.27
CA GLN A 94 11.82 29.38 3.23
C GLN A 94 13.25 28.84 3.07
N GLY A 95 13.84 28.95 1.87
CA GLY A 95 15.26 28.68 1.64
C GLY A 95 15.64 27.20 1.46
N GLY A 96 14.67 26.29 1.46
CA GLY A 96 14.90 24.88 1.14
C GLY A 96 14.50 24.50 -0.29
N SER A 97 15.22 23.54 -0.88
CA SER A 97 14.84 22.97 -2.18
C SER A 97 13.80 21.87 -2.00
N VAL A 98 12.60 22.08 -2.52
CA VAL A 98 11.51 21.06 -2.51
C VAL A 98 11.93 19.79 -3.24
N VAL A 99 12.71 19.90 -4.32
CA VAL A 99 13.22 18.75 -5.06
C VAL A 99 14.10 17.87 -4.17
N SER A 100 15.00 18.49 -3.38
CA SER A 100 15.85 17.75 -2.43
C SER A 100 15.01 17.05 -1.36
N ALA A 101 13.99 17.71 -0.84
CA ALA A 101 13.08 17.14 0.15
C ALA A 101 12.33 15.91 -0.42
N ILE A 102 11.82 15.99 -1.65
CA ILE A 102 11.16 14.88 -2.33
C ILE A 102 12.13 13.70 -2.53
N LEU A 103 13.35 13.96 -2.99
CA LEU A 103 14.35 12.91 -3.19
C LEU A 103 14.72 12.22 -1.88
N ILE A 104 14.95 12.98 -0.82
CA ILE A 104 15.26 12.44 0.51
C ILE A 104 14.07 11.65 1.05
N GLY A 105 12.84 12.15 0.90
CA GLY A 105 11.62 11.45 1.31
C GLY A 105 11.45 10.11 0.60
N ASN A 106 11.63 10.09 -0.72
CA ASN A 106 11.57 8.85 -1.51
C ASN A 106 12.69 7.85 -1.13
N LEU A 107 13.92 8.34 -0.89
CA LEU A 107 15.00 7.48 -0.38
C LEU A 107 14.66 6.93 1.01
N GLY A 108 14.09 7.74 1.89
CA GLY A 108 13.58 7.30 3.18
C GLY A 108 12.51 6.22 3.07
N ALA A 109 11.57 6.37 2.13
CA ALA A 109 10.54 5.37 1.83
C ALA A 109 11.16 4.04 1.36
N ILE A 110 12.18 4.09 0.49
CA ILE A 110 12.89 2.88 0.04
C ILE A 110 13.58 2.19 1.22
N ILE A 111 14.37 2.91 2.01
CA ILE A 111 15.08 2.33 3.17
C ILE A 111 14.10 1.79 4.20
N GLY A 112 13.09 2.57 4.56
CA GLY A 112 12.05 2.19 5.51
C GLY A 112 11.26 0.96 5.05
N SER A 113 10.92 0.87 3.76
CA SER A 113 10.22 -0.29 3.20
C SER A 113 11.07 -1.55 3.24
N VAL A 114 12.37 -1.46 2.97
CA VAL A 114 13.28 -2.61 3.07
C VAL A 114 13.33 -3.12 4.50
N VAL A 115 13.56 -2.24 5.47
CA VAL A 115 13.64 -2.61 6.89
C VAL A 115 12.33 -3.21 7.38
N SER A 116 11.20 -2.52 7.17
CA SER A 116 9.89 -2.97 7.64
C SER A 116 9.47 -4.30 7.00
N THR A 117 9.68 -4.45 5.69
CA THR A 117 9.37 -5.71 4.99
C THR A 117 10.24 -6.86 5.52
N ARG A 118 11.54 -6.64 5.70
CA ARG A 118 12.43 -7.67 6.25
C ARG A 118 12.03 -8.10 7.66
N LEU A 119 11.68 -7.16 8.52
CA LEU A 119 11.20 -7.44 9.88
C LEU A 119 9.89 -8.25 9.84
N MET A 120 8.95 -7.84 8.99
CA MET A 120 7.69 -8.59 8.80
C MET A 120 7.96 -10.02 8.34
N LEU A 121 8.82 -10.19 7.32
CA LEU A 121 9.15 -11.53 6.81
C LEU A 121 9.84 -12.41 7.85
N MET A 122 10.61 -11.84 8.77
CA MET A 122 11.20 -12.61 9.87
C MET A 122 10.14 -13.19 10.81
N GLN A 123 9.08 -12.42 11.07
CA GLN A 123 7.96 -12.87 11.90
C GLN A 123 7.05 -13.84 11.17
N THR A 124 6.65 -13.52 9.95
CA THR A 124 5.72 -14.35 9.17
C THR A 124 6.32 -15.70 8.79
N LYS A 125 7.64 -15.79 8.61
CA LYS A 125 8.35 -17.09 8.44
C LYS A 125 8.19 -18.01 9.65
N LYS A 126 8.17 -17.47 10.86
CA LYS A 126 7.96 -18.27 12.08
C LYS A 126 6.53 -18.81 12.18
N ILE A 127 5.56 -18.07 11.63
CA ILE A 127 4.13 -18.41 11.71
C ILE A 127 3.72 -19.37 10.58
N PHE A 128 4.13 -19.08 9.34
CA PHE A 128 3.66 -19.78 8.14
C PHE A 128 4.70 -20.75 7.53
N GLY A 129 5.91 -20.82 8.09
CA GLY A 129 7.00 -21.58 7.47
C GLY A 129 7.53 -20.92 6.19
N THR A 130 8.41 -21.63 5.47
CA THR A 130 9.10 -21.08 4.29
C THR A 130 8.77 -21.79 2.99
N GLU A 131 8.03 -22.90 3.03
CA GLU A 131 7.83 -23.78 1.87
C GLU A 131 6.50 -23.59 1.17
N GLU A 132 5.43 -23.18 1.88
CA GLU A 132 4.09 -23.10 1.34
C GLU A 132 3.87 -21.90 0.40
N TYR A 133 3.45 -22.18 -0.81
CA TYR A 133 2.93 -21.16 -1.74
C TYR A 133 1.46 -20.86 -1.44
N VAL A 134 1.00 -19.66 -1.83
CA VAL A 134 -0.38 -19.21 -1.53
C VAL A 134 -1.42 -20.09 -2.23
N GLU A 135 -1.09 -20.68 -3.38
CA GLU A 135 -2.04 -21.45 -4.22
C GLU A 135 -2.00 -22.95 -4.05
N ASP A 136 -1.03 -23.54 -3.34
CA ASP A 136 -0.92 -25.00 -3.16
C ASP A 136 -2.09 -25.60 -2.36
N SER A 137 -2.90 -24.79 -1.68
CA SER A 137 -4.03 -25.25 -0.88
C SER A 137 -5.41 -25.09 -1.51
N ALA A 138 -5.50 -24.55 -2.75
CA ALA A 138 -6.78 -24.28 -3.41
C ALA A 138 -6.74 -24.49 -4.95
N PHE A 139 -5.76 -25.25 -5.45
CA PHE A 139 -5.75 -25.59 -6.85
C PHE A 139 -6.71 -26.77 -7.09
N ASP A 140 -8.01 -26.48 -7.14
CA ASP A 140 -8.99 -27.40 -7.71
C ASP A 140 -8.95 -27.25 -9.24
N PRO A 141 -8.47 -28.30 -9.98
CA PRO A 141 -8.46 -28.25 -11.43
C PRO A 141 -9.86 -28.06 -12.04
N SER A 142 -10.92 -28.27 -11.25
CA SER A 142 -12.29 -28.08 -11.70
C SER A 142 -12.74 -26.62 -11.70
N GLU A 143 -12.13 -25.73 -10.89
CA GLU A 143 -12.38 -24.29 -10.97
C GLU A 143 -11.66 -23.60 -12.16
N GLN A 144 -10.65 -24.24 -12.73
CA GLN A 144 -10.11 -23.83 -14.04
C GLN A 144 -11.11 -23.99 -15.18
N SER A 145 -12.24 -24.65 -14.96
CA SER A 145 -13.34 -24.70 -15.95
C SER A 145 -13.91 -23.31 -16.27
N SER A 146 -13.82 -22.36 -15.35
CA SER A 146 -14.12 -20.96 -15.66
C SER A 146 -12.98 -20.25 -16.40
N GLY A 147 -11.72 -20.70 -16.23
CA GLY A 147 -10.53 -20.20 -16.93
C GLY A 147 -10.21 -20.96 -18.22
N GLY A 148 -10.68 -22.20 -18.39
CA GLY A 148 -10.41 -23.05 -19.53
C GLY A 148 -11.01 -22.57 -20.87
N VAL A 149 -12.00 -21.68 -20.81
CA VAL A 149 -12.62 -21.06 -22.00
C VAL A 149 -11.80 -19.87 -22.54
N ARG A 150 -10.84 -19.34 -21.76
CA ARG A 150 -10.05 -18.16 -22.15
C ARG A 150 -9.18 -18.37 -23.39
N LYS A 151 -8.75 -19.60 -23.70
CA LYS A 151 -7.90 -19.88 -24.88
C LYS A 151 -8.58 -19.67 -26.24
N LYS A 152 -9.91 -19.56 -26.29
CA LYS A 152 -10.68 -19.35 -27.53
C LYS A 152 -11.36 -17.98 -27.63
N GLN A 153 -11.23 -17.12 -26.61
CA GLN A 153 -11.85 -15.80 -26.64
C GLN A 153 -11.01 -14.83 -27.48
N SER A 154 -11.69 -13.92 -28.19
CA SER A 154 -11.04 -12.82 -28.90
C SER A 154 -10.29 -11.91 -27.90
N LEU A 155 -9.24 -11.24 -28.37
CA LEU A 155 -8.43 -10.32 -27.56
C LEU A 155 -9.32 -9.27 -26.87
N GLY A 156 -10.31 -8.71 -27.59
CA GLY A 156 -11.24 -7.74 -27.03
C GLY A 156 -12.09 -8.29 -25.88
N MET A 157 -12.55 -9.55 -25.99
CA MET A 157 -13.32 -10.18 -24.91
C MET A 157 -12.45 -10.45 -23.67
N ARG A 158 -11.20 -10.84 -23.84
CA ARG A 158 -10.24 -11.02 -22.73
C ARG A 158 -9.97 -9.72 -21.99
N ILE A 159 -9.77 -8.62 -22.73
CA ILE A 159 -9.59 -7.28 -22.15
C ILE A 159 -10.84 -6.87 -21.38
N LEU A 160 -12.02 -7.03 -21.98
CA LEU A 160 -13.29 -6.66 -21.35
C LEU A 160 -13.53 -7.45 -20.07
N THR A 161 -13.36 -8.77 -20.10
CA THR A 161 -13.52 -9.63 -18.92
C THR A 161 -12.55 -9.25 -17.81
N ALA A 162 -11.25 -9.10 -18.12
CA ALA A 162 -10.25 -8.70 -17.14
C ALA A 162 -10.56 -7.32 -16.53
N ALA A 163 -11.02 -6.35 -17.33
CA ALA A 163 -11.40 -5.04 -16.86
C ALA A 163 -12.64 -5.08 -15.95
N LEU A 164 -13.65 -5.87 -16.29
CA LEU A 164 -14.88 -6.03 -15.51
C LEU A 164 -14.61 -6.76 -14.17
N ASP A 165 -13.88 -7.87 -14.20
CA ASP A 165 -13.55 -8.66 -13.02
C ASP A 165 -12.68 -7.83 -12.05
N GLY A 166 -11.64 -7.19 -12.58
CA GLY A 166 -10.80 -6.30 -11.78
C GLY A 166 -11.52 -5.04 -11.30
N GLY A 167 -12.47 -4.53 -12.08
CA GLY A 167 -13.33 -3.41 -11.69
C GLY A 167 -14.22 -3.79 -10.52
N LYS A 168 -14.87 -4.96 -10.58
CA LYS A 168 -15.70 -5.50 -9.50
C LYS A 168 -14.90 -5.67 -8.21
N SER A 169 -13.76 -6.36 -8.27
CA SER A 169 -12.87 -6.52 -7.11
C SER A 169 -12.45 -5.16 -6.52
N GLY A 170 -12.14 -4.17 -7.37
CA GLY A 170 -11.80 -2.83 -6.90
C GLY A 170 -12.94 -2.12 -6.15
N VAL A 171 -14.18 -2.28 -6.60
CA VAL A 171 -15.37 -1.73 -5.92
C VAL A 171 -15.61 -2.44 -4.58
N ASP A 172 -15.55 -3.77 -4.57
CA ASP A 172 -15.78 -4.57 -3.36
C ASP A 172 -14.75 -4.21 -2.26
N ILE A 173 -13.47 -4.08 -2.62
CA ILE A 173 -12.41 -3.61 -1.69
C ILE A 173 -12.70 -2.17 -1.24
N GLY A 174 -13.04 -1.26 -2.16
CA GLY A 174 -13.34 0.13 -1.83
C GLY A 174 -14.47 0.23 -0.81
N LEU A 175 -15.57 -0.49 -1.03
CA LEU A 175 -16.70 -0.50 -0.11
C LEU A 175 -16.36 -1.10 1.25
N SER A 176 -15.52 -2.14 1.29
CA SER A 176 -15.11 -2.78 2.55
C SER A 176 -14.21 -1.91 3.42
N ILE A 177 -13.44 -1.01 2.81
CA ILE A 177 -12.51 -0.11 3.51
C ILE A 177 -13.21 1.10 4.11
N ILE A 178 -14.27 1.63 3.47
CA ILE A 178 -14.96 2.87 3.89
C ILE A 178 -15.34 2.88 5.38
N PRO A 179 -16.01 1.86 5.95
CA PRO A 179 -16.41 1.89 7.36
C PRO A 179 -15.20 2.00 8.30
N GLY A 180 -14.12 1.23 8.01
CA GLY A 180 -12.90 1.26 8.80
C GLY A 180 -12.21 2.63 8.76
N VAL A 181 -12.09 3.23 7.59
CA VAL A 181 -11.50 4.56 7.41
C VAL A 181 -12.31 5.62 8.16
N LEU A 182 -13.64 5.60 8.05
CA LEU A 182 -14.51 6.55 8.74
C LEU A 182 -14.32 6.47 10.26
N VAL A 183 -14.33 5.25 10.83
CA VAL A 183 -14.14 5.06 12.28
C VAL A 183 -12.75 5.55 12.72
N ILE A 184 -11.70 5.14 12.02
CA ILE A 184 -10.33 5.52 12.36
C ILE A 184 -10.12 7.03 12.24
N CYS A 185 -10.57 7.64 11.13
CA CYS A 185 -10.45 9.09 10.95
C CYS A 185 -11.22 9.87 12.01
N THR A 186 -12.41 9.41 12.39
CA THR A 186 -13.19 10.04 13.47
C THR A 186 -12.44 9.98 14.79
N ILE A 187 -11.94 8.81 15.18
CA ILE A 187 -11.16 8.64 16.42
C ILE A 187 -9.91 9.53 16.39
N VAL A 188 -9.16 9.51 15.28
CA VAL A 188 -7.95 10.34 15.16
C VAL A 188 -8.27 11.82 15.28
N MET A 189 -9.33 12.29 14.62
CA MET A 189 -9.77 13.70 14.75
C MET A 189 -10.17 14.05 16.17
N MET A 190 -10.92 13.20 16.86
CA MET A 190 -11.28 13.41 18.27
C MET A 190 -10.05 13.47 19.18
N LEU A 191 -9.03 12.66 18.93
CA LEU A 191 -7.80 12.63 19.72
C LEU A 191 -6.85 13.77 19.40
N THR A 192 -6.91 14.33 18.20
CA THR A 192 -5.99 15.39 17.72
C THR A 192 -6.54 16.78 18.01
N LYS A 193 -7.83 16.99 17.77
CA LYS A 193 -8.46 18.31 17.91
C LYS A 193 -8.67 18.70 19.37
N GLY A 194 -8.71 20.02 19.63
CA GLY A 194 -8.95 20.58 20.96
C GLY A 194 -10.42 20.72 21.32
N ALA A 195 -10.68 21.12 22.56
CA ALA A 195 -12.00 21.54 22.98
C ALA A 195 -12.44 22.78 22.17
N PRO A 196 -13.76 22.93 21.90
CA PRO A 196 -14.29 24.12 21.25
C PRO A 196 -14.06 25.39 22.09
N GLU A 197 -14.09 26.55 21.43
CA GLU A 197 -14.05 27.84 22.09
C GLU A 197 -15.23 27.95 23.08
N GLY A 198 -14.93 28.12 24.37
CA GLY A 198 -15.96 28.14 25.43
C GLY A 198 -16.13 26.82 26.18
N GLY A 199 -15.44 25.74 25.80
CA GLY A 199 -15.38 24.48 26.55
C GLY A 199 -16.64 23.61 26.52
N VAL A 200 -17.68 24.01 25.79
CA VAL A 200 -18.91 23.24 25.66
C VAL A 200 -18.91 22.51 24.31
N TYR A 201 -18.91 21.18 24.36
CA TYR A 201 -18.96 20.37 23.14
C TYR A 201 -20.35 20.45 22.50
N THR A 202 -20.35 20.74 21.20
CA THR A 202 -21.60 20.87 20.39
C THR A 202 -21.82 19.67 19.48
N GLY A 203 -20.83 18.77 19.37
CA GLY A 203 -20.83 17.66 18.41
C GLY A 203 -20.46 18.11 16.99
N ALA A 204 -19.92 19.31 16.84
CA ALA A 204 -19.46 19.81 15.56
C ALA A 204 -18.19 19.08 15.09
N ALA A 205 -17.93 19.14 13.79
CA ALA A 205 -16.67 18.65 13.23
C ALA A 205 -15.49 19.45 13.83
N TYR A 206 -14.37 18.74 14.06
CA TYR A 206 -13.14 19.31 14.63
C TYR A 206 -13.14 19.62 16.13
N GLU A 207 -14.14 19.19 16.86
CA GLU A 207 -14.09 19.15 18.33
C GLU A 207 -13.42 17.86 18.81
N GLY A 208 -12.60 17.95 19.90
CA GLY A 208 -11.86 16.78 20.39
C GLY A 208 -11.21 17.03 21.74
N ILE A 209 -10.40 16.08 22.19
CA ILE A 209 -9.82 16.06 23.54
C ILE A 209 -8.31 16.39 23.58
N SER A 210 -7.69 16.70 22.44
CA SER A 210 -6.26 17.04 22.29
C SER A 210 -5.29 16.05 22.95
N LEU A 211 -5.60 14.75 22.92
CA LEU A 211 -4.76 13.74 23.57
C LEU A 211 -3.44 13.55 22.81
N LEU A 212 -3.50 13.46 21.46
CA LEU A 212 -2.31 13.26 20.64
C LEU A 212 -1.34 14.44 20.69
N PRO A 213 -1.76 15.71 20.60
CA PRO A 213 -0.86 16.85 20.81
C PRO A 213 -0.22 16.87 22.20
N ARG A 214 -0.97 16.53 23.25
CA ARG A 214 -0.42 16.42 24.61
C ARG A 214 0.65 15.33 24.71
N ALA A 215 0.39 14.15 24.15
CA ALA A 215 1.35 13.06 24.12
C ALA A 215 2.60 13.43 23.27
N ALA A 216 2.41 14.06 22.12
CA ALA A 216 3.50 14.54 21.28
C ALA A 216 4.38 15.59 22.00
N ASN A 217 3.76 16.51 22.75
CA ASN A 217 4.47 17.48 23.58
C ASN A 217 5.31 16.82 24.69
N ALA A 218 4.84 15.72 25.28
CA ALA A 218 5.60 15.01 26.31
C ALA A 218 6.88 14.37 25.75
N ILE A 219 6.88 13.95 24.48
CA ILE A 219 8.03 13.33 23.81
C ILE A 219 8.70 14.24 22.77
N LYS A 220 8.41 15.54 22.79
CA LYS A 220 8.93 16.52 21.81
C LYS A 220 10.46 16.55 21.73
N PHE A 221 11.14 16.26 22.85
CA PHE A 221 12.60 16.20 22.91
C PHE A 221 13.21 15.11 22.00
N ILE A 222 12.42 14.09 21.63
CA ILE A 222 12.77 13.07 20.65
C ILE A 222 12.26 13.45 19.26
N LEU A 223 10.99 13.91 19.18
CA LEU A 223 10.34 14.18 17.91
C LEU A 223 10.97 15.35 17.14
N GLN A 224 11.32 16.43 17.85
CA GLN A 224 11.91 17.62 17.21
C GLN A 224 13.24 17.33 16.51
N PRO A 225 14.26 16.71 17.16
CA PRO A 225 15.52 16.44 16.49
C PRO A 225 15.42 15.33 15.43
N LEU A 226 14.48 14.38 15.60
CA LEU A 226 14.33 13.26 14.70
C LEU A 226 13.61 13.65 13.39
N PHE A 227 12.58 14.50 13.49
CA PHE A 227 11.72 14.86 12.35
C PHE A 227 11.89 16.33 11.89
N GLY A 228 12.65 17.13 12.62
CA GLY A 228 12.89 18.55 12.28
C GLY A 228 11.67 19.44 12.47
N PHE A 229 10.68 19.04 13.26
CA PHE A 229 9.51 19.88 13.54
C PHE A 229 9.89 21.07 14.42
N SER A 230 9.40 22.27 14.04
CA SER A 230 9.57 23.48 14.81
C SER A 230 8.57 23.58 15.97
N SER A 231 7.38 22.97 15.82
CA SER A 231 6.34 22.85 16.84
C SER A 231 5.73 21.45 16.81
N THR A 232 4.99 21.09 17.85
CA THR A 232 4.25 19.83 17.99
C THR A 232 2.74 20.02 17.90
N ASP A 233 2.30 21.21 17.53
CA ASP A 233 0.89 21.59 17.38
C ASP A 233 0.35 21.28 15.98
#